data_d4257efb46311e8d24a4edcefca0596e
#
_entry.id   d4257efb46311e8d24a4edcefca0596e
#
_cell.length_a   1.000
_cell.length_b   1.000
_cell.length_c   1.000
_cell.angle_alpha   90.00
_cell.angle_beta   90.00
_cell.angle_gamma   90.00
#
_symmetry.space_group_name_H-M   'P 1'
#
loop_
_entity.id
_entity.type
_entity.pdbx_description
1 polymer ?
#
loop_
_entity_poly.entity_id
_entity_poly.type
_entity_poly.pdbx_seq_one_letter_code
_entity_poly.pdbx_strand_id
1 'polypeptide(L)'
;EKIKQAQFKILLDPNGGSAINVLSSLCERLGVEAEVIHNKLGEFKRLVEPNSESLKYLEPQLKNSDYKFAAGFDCDADRVELVLPSGQTLSGQYVLALAADSFLADTDNQIVVTNDCTSYLVSEVIEKYKAKTIEVEVGETNVVKEMEIQKSGIGGEGSNGGVVVFPIKCRDGIMTMALILKMMAQRSGDLISILSKYPKYYSDRVKVNCSAEEVVEIKNKIEEQFQVQGLAIQKTGDDTGGLKIMFDDKSYLW
;
A
#
# COMPACT_ATOMS: atom_id res chain seq x y z
N GLU A 1 -2.48 16.84 -17.12
CA GLU A 1 -3.63 17.36 -17.87
C GLU A 1 -4.90 16.56 -17.60
N LYS A 2 -4.89 15.21 -17.73
CA LYS A 2 -6.07 14.36 -17.50
C LYS A 2 -6.65 14.49 -16.08
N ILE A 3 -5.82 14.60 -15.05
CA ILE A 3 -6.29 14.79 -13.66
C ILE A 3 -7.07 16.10 -13.55
N LYS A 4 -6.58 17.20 -14.15
CA LYS A 4 -7.27 18.50 -14.15
C LYS A 4 -8.64 18.44 -14.82
N GLN A 5 -8.74 17.70 -15.93
CA GLN A 5 -10.00 17.52 -16.65
C GLN A 5 -11.02 16.68 -15.89
N ALA A 6 -10.56 15.78 -15.03
CA ALA A 6 -11.41 14.88 -14.27
C ALA A 6 -12.16 15.55 -13.10
N GLN A 7 -11.72 16.74 -12.67
CA GLN A 7 -12.34 17.53 -11.61
C GLN A 7 -12.65 16.71 -10.34
N PHE A 8 -11.65 15.96 -9.88
CA PHE A 8 -11.81 15.16 -8.67
C PHE A 8 -11.98 16.02 -7.43
N LYS A 9 -12.82 15.55 -6.52
CA LYS A 9 -12.92 16.07 -5.16
C LYS A 9 -12.55 14.97 -4.17
N ILE A 10 -11.64 15.27 -3.25
CA ILE A 10 -11.10 14.31 -2.28
C ILE A 10 -11.00 14.93 -0.89
N LEU A 11 -11.02 14.06 0.13
CA LEU A 11 -10.82 14.43 1.52
C LEU A 11 -9.44 13.96 1.97
N LEU A 12 -8.64 14.84 2.55
CA LEU A 12 -7.26 14.55 2.96
C LEU A 12 -7.08 14.73 4.47
N ASP A 13 -6.48 13.75 5.10
CA ASP A 13 -6.13 13.78 6.50
C ASP A 13 -4.63 13.56 6.73
N PRO A 14 -3.82 14.62 6.82
CA PRO A 14 -2.42 14.55 7.19
C PRO A 14 -2.19 14.32 8.69
N ASN A 15 -3.24 14.23 9.51
CA ASN A 15 -3.18 14.01 10.95
C ASN A 15 -2.17 14.92 11.69
N GLY A 16 -2.10 16.19 11.34
CA GLY A 16 -1.13 17.10 11.97
C GLY A 16 0.33 16.91 11.54
N GLY A 17 0.58 16.05 10.54
CA GLY A 17 1.91 15.69 10.05
C GLY A 17 2.48 16.64 8.99
N SER A 18 3.64 16.27 8.45
CA SER A 18 4.42 17.07 7.49
C SER A 18 3.73 17.32 6.16
N ALA A 19 2.83 16.43 5.74
CA ALA A 19 2.07 16.55 4.49
C ALA A 19 1.24 17.84 4.38
N ILE A 20 0.86 18.45 5.50
CA ILE A 20 0.07 19.70 5.53
C ILE A 20 0.64 20.77 4.60
N ASN A 21 1.97 20.91 4.60
CA ASN A 21 2.63 21.97 3.84
C ASN A 21 2.63 21.75 2.33
N VAL A 22 2.31 20.54 1.88
CA VAL A 22 2.47 20.12 0.47
C VAL A 22 1.12 19.82 -0.19
N LEU A 23 0.19 19.20 0.54
CA LEU A 23 -1.04 18.64 -0.02
C LEU A 23 -1.90 19.67 -0.75
N SER A 24 -2.15 20.83 -0.13
CA SER A 24 -3.00 21.87 -0.73
C SER A 24 -2.39 22.39 -2.04
N SER A 25 -1.10 22.72 -2.04
CA SER A 25 -0.40 23.21 -3.23
C SER A 25 -0.32 22.15 -4.33
N LEU A 26 -0.10 20.89 -3.97
CA LEU A 26 -0.09 19.78 -4.93
C LEU A 26 -1.47 19.62 -5.58
N CYS A 27 -2.54 19.58 -4.79
CA CYS A 27 -3.90 19.41 -5.29
C CYS A 27 -4.31 20.56 -6.20
N GLU A 28 -4.00 21.80 -5.83
CA GLU A 28 -4.21 22.97 -6.69
C GLU A 28 -3.49 22.82 -8.06
N ARG A 29 -2.21 22.44 -8.04
CA ARG A 29 -1.43 22.20 -9.27
C ARG A 29 -1.97 21.05 -10.11
N LEU A 30 -2.53 20.02 -9.48
CA LEU A 30 -3.16 18.89 -10.16
C LEU A 30 -4.59 19.22 -10.63
N GLY A 31 -5.19 20.32 -10.19
CA GLY A 31 -6.58 20.68 -10.48
C GLY A 31 -7.58 19.76 -9.74
N VAL A 32 -7.22 19.33 -8.54
CA VAL A 32 -8.03 18.50 -7.65
C VAL A 32 -8.60 19.37 -6.55
N GLU A 33 -9.92 19.35 -6.36
CA GLU A 33 -10.57 19.95 -5.20
C GLU A 33 -10.27 19.07 -3.97
N ALA A 34 -9.58 19.62 -2.99
CA ALA A 34 -9.20 18.91 -1.79
C ALA A 34 -9.66 19.64 -0.52
N GLU A 35 -10.42 18.95 0.31
CA GLU A 35 -10.64 19.36 1.68
C GLU A 35 -9.57 18.72 2.56
N VAL A 36 -8.85 19.54 3.35
CA VAL A 36 -7.78 19.06 4.23
C VAL A 36 -8.21 19.26 5.68
N ILE A 37 -8.45 18.16 6.37
CA ILE A 37 -8.79 18.15 7.80
C ILE A 37 -7.55 17.88 8.64
N HIS A 38 -7.64 18.06 9.97
CA HIS A 38 -6.51 17.87 10.91
C HIS A 38 -5.22 18.53 10.42
N ASN A 39 -5.35 19.73 9.89
CA ASN A 39 -4.32 20.51 9.20
C ASN A 39 -3.50 21.43 10.11
N LYS A 40 -3.48 21.17 11.42
CA LYS A 40 -2.66 21.92 12.37
C LYS A 40 -1.44 21.10 12.76
N LEU A 41 -0.27 21.56 12.34
CA LEU A 41 1.00 20.88 12.53
C LEU A 41 1.27 20.56 14.01
N GLY A 42 1.63 19.30 14.29
CA GLY A 42 1.92 18.79 15.62
C GLY A 42 0.68 18.44 16.45
N GLU A 43 -0.55 18.63 15.93
CA GLU A 43 -1.78 18.22 16.60
C GLU A 43 -2.33 16.91 15.99
N PHE A 44 -1.90 15.79 16.53
CA PHE A 44 -2.39 14.47 16.13
C PHE A 44 -3.80 14.23 16.66
N LYS A 45 -4.75 13.88 15.80
CA LYS A 45 -6.17 13.66 16.17
C LYS A 45 -6.55 12.18 16.17
N ARG A 46 -5.68 11.31 15.70
CA ARG A 46 -5.82 9.87 15.69
C ARG A 46 -4.47 9.19 15.89
N LEU A 47 -4.46 7.86 15.97
CA LEU A 47 -3.23 7.07 15.90
C LEU A 47 -2.45 7.42 14.63
N VAL A 48 -1.13 7.45 14.73
CA VAL A 48 -0.26 7.91 13.65
C VAL A 48 -0.40 7.02 12.41
N GLU A 49 -0.37 5.71 12.60
CA GLU A 49 -0.49 4.75 11.49
C GLU A 49 -1.87 4.81 10.85
N PRO A 50 -1.96 5.07 9.52
CA PRO A 50 -3.23 5.02 8.81
C PRO A 50 -3.63 3.55 8.61
N ASN A 51 -4.78 3.17 9.13
CA ASN A 51 -5.36 1.84 8.98
C ASN A 51 -6.88 1.90 9.16
N SER A 52 -7.57 0.78 9.00
CA SER A 52 -9.02 0.71 9.08
C SER A 52 -9.59 1.19 10.43
N GLU A 53 -8.87 1.01 11.52
CA GLU A 53 -9.29 1.48 12.85
C GLU A 53 -9.11 2.99 12.98
N SER A 54 -7.90 3.49 12.67
CA SER A 54 -7.55 4.90 12.82
C SER A 54 -8.28 5.82 11.83
N LEU A 55 -8.75 5.29 10.68
CA LEU A 55 -9.45 6.05 9.65
C LEU A 55 -10.99 5.87 9.67
N LYS A 56 -11.52 5.04 10.57
CA LYS A 56 -12.96 4.76 10.65
C LYS A 56 -13.83 6.01 10.78
N TYR A 57 -13.35 7.05 11.46
CA TYR A 57 -14.08 8.31 11.63
C TYR A 57 -14.32 9.08 10.32
N LEU A 58 -13.64 8.73 9.22
CA LEU A 58 -13.85 9.31 7.89
C LEU A 58 -15.11 8.75 7.19
N GLU A 59 -15.58 7.56 7.60
CA GLU A 59 -16.74 6.91 7.01
C GLU A 59 -17.98 7.84 6.95
N PRO A 60 -18.44 8.48 8.02
CA PRO A 60 -19.60 9.34 7.98
C PRO A 60 -19.41 10.60 7.10
N GLN A 61 -18.18 11.05 6.91
CA GLN A 61 -17.86 12.21 6.08
C GLN A 61 -17.93 11.88 4.58
N LEU A 62 -17.70 10.62 4.23
CA LEU A 62 -17.76 10.14 2.84
C LEU A 62 -19.19 9.76 2.40
N LYS A 63 -20.02 9.30 3.34
CA LYS A 63 -21.41 8.95 3.04
C LYS A 63 -22.19 10.15 2.50
N ASN A 64 -22.81 9.97 1.35
CA ASN A 64 -23.62 11.00 0.67
C ASN A 64 -22.82 12.27 0.29
N SER A 65 -21.52 12.17 0.18
CA SER A 65 -20.65 13.22 -0.31
C SER A 65 -20.31 13.01 -1.79
N ASP A 66 -19.67 14.01 -2.39
CA ASP A 66 -19.13 13.94 -3.75
C ASP A 66 -17.63 13.59 -3.76
N TYR A 67 -17.04 13.30 -2.60
CA TYR A 67 -15.66 12.85 -2.52
C TYR A 67 -15.46 11.51 -3.24
N LYS A 68 -14.41 11.44 -4.05
CA LYS A 68 -14.02 10.20 -4.73
C LYS A 68 -13.39 9.19 -3.79
N PHE A 69 -12.69 9.68 -2.79
CA PHE A 69 -12.13 8.92 -1.66
C PHE A 69 -11.63 9.90 -0.60
N ALA A 70 -11.33 9.37 0.59
CA ALA A 70 -10.46 10.06 1.54
C ALA A 70 -9.07 9.39 1.57
N ALA A 71 -8.02 10.16 1.83
CA ALA A 71 -6.66 9.67 2.02
C ALA A 71 -6.14 10.08 3.40
N GLY A 72 -5.76 9.10 4.21
CA GLY A 72 -5.13 9.31 5.51
C GLY A 72 -3.64 9.03 5.45
N PHE A 73 -2.82 9.96 5.96
CA PHE A 73 -1.36 9.87 5.97
C PHE A 73 -0.85 9.66 7.40
N ASP A 74 0.34 9.11 7.55
CA ASP A 74 1.06 9.18 8.82
C ASP A 74 1.81 10.52 8.99
N CYS A 75 2.59 10.66 10.05
CA CYS A 75 3.13 11.96 10.42
C CYS A 75 4.21 12.51 9.46
N ASP A 76 4.96 11.66 8.80
CA ASP A 76 6.00 12.01 7.80
C ASP A 76 5.53 11.79 6.35
N ALA A 77 4.30 11.29 6.19
CA ALA A 77 3.62 11.07 4.93
C ALA A 77 4.31 10.04 4.00
N ASP A 78 5.07 9.12 4.57
CA ASP A 78 5.65 8.00 3.84
C ASP A 78 4.59 6.93 3.54
N ARG A 79 3.51 6.87 4.35
CA ARG A 79 2.37 5.95 4.24
C ARG A 79 1.07 6.67 3.93
N VAL A 80 0.21 6.00 3.18
CA VAL A 80 -1.16 6.45 2.89
C VAL A 80 -2.10 5.26 2.79
N GLU A 81 -3.28 5.35 3.40
CA GLU A 81 -4.39 4.45 3.13
C GLU A 81 -5.61 5.25 2.66
N LEU A 82 -6.44 4.61 1.85
CA LEU A 82 -7.60 5.24 1.26
C LEU A 82 -8.88 4.72 1.90
N VAL A 83 -9.85 5.61 2.06
CA VAL A 83 -11.22 5.25 2.46
C VAL A 83 -12.15 5.53 1.29
N LEU A 84 -12.90 4.51 0.88
CA LEU A 84 -13.86 4.60 -0.22
C LEU A 84 -15.14 5.33 0.21
N PRO A 85 -15.96 5.83 -0.74
CA PRO A 85 -17.27 6.41 -0.45
C PRO A 85 -18.21 5.47 0.31
N SER A 86 -18.01 4.16 0.21
CA SER A 86 -18.73 3.15 1.00
C SER A 86 -18.38 3.15 2.49
N GLY A 87 -17.30 3.83 2.89
CA GLY A 87 -16.70 3.77 4.22
C GLY A 87 -15.62 2.69 4.37
N GLN A 88 -15.46 1.82 3.40
CA GLN A 88 -14.43 0.78 3.45
C GLN A 88 -13.03 1.37 3.30
N THR A 89 -12.13 1.09 4.23
CA THR A 89 -10.71 1.39 4.10
C THR A 89 -10.04 0.35 3.19
N LEU A 90 -9.26 0.83 2.23
CA LEU A 90 -8.39 -0.01 1.41
C LEU A 90 -7.07 -0.23 2.13
N SER A 91 -6.73 -1.50 2.34
CA SER A 91 -5.44 -1.84 2.95
C SER A 91 -4.26 -1.49 2.05
N GLY A 92 -3.07 -1.36 2.65
CA GLY A 92 -1.81 -1.15 1.94
C GLY A 92 -1.59 -2.12 0.76
N GLN A 93 -2.11 -3.35 0.83
CA GLN A 93 -2.07 -4.33 -0.27
C GLN A 93 -2.75 -3.79 -1.55
N TYR A 94 -3.96 -3.25 -1.41
CA TYR A 94 -4.68 -2.64 -2.53
C TYR A 94 -4.07 -1.32 -2.97
N VAL A 95 -3.58 -0.51 -2.04
CA VAL A 95 -2.91 0.76 -2.34
C VAL A 95 -1.65 0.51 -3.17
N LEU A 96 -0.82 -0.46 -2.78
CA LEU A 96 0.37 -0.86 -3.54
C LEU A 96 -0.01 -1.40 -4.93
N ALA A 97 -1.03 -2.27 -5.03
CA ALA A 97 -1.48 -2.80 -6.30
C ALA A 97 -1.97 -1.70 -7.26
N LEU A 98 -2.75 -0.73 -6.75
CA LEU A 98 -3.22 0.42 -7.53
C LEU A 98 -2.06 1.30 -8.03
N ALA A 99 -1.10 1.59 -7.16
CA ALA A 99 0.05 2.41 -7.52
C ALA A 99 0.95 1.71 -8.56
N ALA A 100 1.22 0.40 -8.37
CA ALA A 100 1.98 -0.41 -9.32
C ALA A 100 1.28 -0.50 -10.69
N ASP A 101 -0.03 -0.74 -10.70
CA ASP A 101 -0.85 -0.75 -11.91
C ASP A 101 -0.84 0.60 -12.64
N SER A 102 -0.89 1.70 -11.89
CA SER A 102 -0.78 3.05 -12.46
C SER A 102 0.60 3.33 -13.05
N PHE A 103 1.65 2.91 -12.37
CA PHE A 103 3.03 3.13 -12.80
C PHE A 103 3.35 2.33 -14.06
N LEU A 104 3.03 1.05 -14.06
CA LEU A 104 3.34 0.14 -15.17
C LEU A 104 2.56 0.45 -16.45
N ALA A 105 1.42 1.13 -16.36
CA ALA A 105 0.65 1.51 -17.54
C ALA A 105 1.38 2.47 -18.50
N ASP A 106 2.37 3.21 -17.99
CA ASP A 106 3.09 4.24 -18.76
C ASP A 106 4.62 3.99 -18.80
N THR A 107 5.07 2.79 -18.47
CA THR A 107 6.50 2.44 -18.43
C THR A 107 6.74 1.05 -19.00
N ASP A 108 7.95 0.81 -19.48
CA ASP A 108 8.42 -0.52 -19.89
C ASP A 108 9.00 -1.32 -18.72
N ASN A 109 8.81 -0.88 -17.49
CA ASN A 109 9.27 -1.57 -16.30
C ASN A 109 8.53 -2.91 -16.14
N GLN A 110 9.27 -3.98 -15.90
CA GLN A 110 8.71 -5.35 -15.78
C GLN A 110 8.93 -5.98 -14.41
N ILE A 111 9.42 -5.23 -13.45
CA ILE A 111 9.72 -5.72 -12.11
C ILE A 111 9.11 -4.75 -11.10
N VAL A 112 8.40 -5.32 -10.13
CA VAL A 112 7.93 -4.63 -8.92
C VAL A 112 8.55 -5.33 -7.74
N VAL A 113 9.33 -4.62 -6.93
CA VAL A 113 9.93 -5.20 -5.73
C VAL A 113 8.96 -5.03 -4.56
N THR A 114 8.67 -6.13 -3.87
CA THR A 114 7.78 -6.15 -2.71
C THR A 114 8.43 -6.86 -1.53
N ASN A 115 7.87 -6.70 -0.33
CA ASN A 115 8.25 -7.58 0.76
C ASN A 115 7.50 -8.92 0.69
N ASP A 116 7.98 -9.91 1.41
CA ASP A 116 7.49 -11.29 1.42
C ASP A 116 6.10 -11.46 2.04
N CYS A 117 5.63 -10.51 2.86
CA CYS A 117 4.26 -10.51 3.38
C CYS A 117 3.26 -9.78 2.45
N THR A 118 3.68 -9.41 1.24
CA THR A 118 2.80 -8.80 0.23
C THR A 118 1.88 -9.86 -0.38
N SER A 119 0.60 -9.51 -0.52
CA SER A 119 -0.44 -10.37 -1.11
C SER A 119 -0.17 -10.70 -2.58
N TYR A 120 -0.56 -11.87 -3.02
CA TYR A 120 -0.63 -12.25 -4.45
C TYR A 120 -1.47 -11.29 -5.30
N LEU A 121 -2.32 -10.46 -4.68
CA LEU A 121 -3.05 -9.40 -5.36
C LEU A 121 -2.13 -8.54 -6.24
N VAL A 122 -0.95 -8.15 -5.74
CA VAL A 122 -0.03 -7.29 -6.48
C VAL A 122 0.48 -8.00 -7.73
N SER A 123 0.97 -9.23 -7.61
CA SER A 123 1.49 -10.01 -8.74
C SER A 123 0.42 -10.25 -9.81
N GLU A 124 -0.81 -10.59 -9.42
CA GLU A 124 -1.91 -10.81 -10.37
C GLU A 124 -2.34 -9.52 -11.08
N VAL A 125 -2.39 -8.40 -10.36
CA VAL A 125 -2.76 -7.10 -10.96
C VAL A 125 -1.75 -6.64 -12.00
N ILE A 126 -0.46 -6.93 -11.81
CA ILE A 126 0.61 -6.50 -12.72
C ILE A 126 0.89 -7.49 -13.87
N GLU A 127 0.36 -8.71 -13.81
CA GLU A 127 0.60 -9.76 -14.81
C GLU A 127 0.22 -9.31 -16.23
N LYS A 128 -0.83 -8.49 -16.38
CA LYS A 128 -1.25 -7.93 -17.68
C LYS A 128 -0.17 -7.09 -18.38
N TYR A 129 0.82 -6.57 -17.63
CA TYR A 129 1.98 -5.85 -18.16
C TYR A 129 3.17 -6.77 -18.45
N LYS A 130 3.01 -8.09 -18.26
CA LYS A 130 4.10 -9.08 -18.27
C LYS A 130 5.16 -8.77 -17.22
N ALA A 131 4.77 -8.05 -16.18
CA ALA A 131 5.61 -7.73 -15.03
C ALA A 131 5.50 -8.83 -13.97
N LYS A 132 6.55 -8.95 -13.15
CA LYS A 132 6.61 -9.88 -12.03
C LYS A 132 7.00 -9.17 -10.74
N THR A 133 6.61 -9.75 -9.61
CA THR A 133 7.11 -9.34 -8.30
C THR A 133 8.43 -10.05 -7.99
N ILE A 134 9.32 -9.33 -7.30
CA ILE A 134 10.47 -9.90 -6.60
C ILE A 134 10.28 -9.60 -5.13
N GLU A 135 10.24 -10.66 -4.33
CA GLU A 135 10.00 -10.57 -2.90
C GLU A 135 11.33 -10.48 -2.13
N VAL A 136 11.38 -9.59 -1.15
CA VAL A 136 12.49 -9.43 -0.22
C VAL A 136 11.98 -9.50 1.22
N GLU A 137 12.88 -9.63 2.17
CA GLU A 137 12.56 -9.50 3.59
C GLU A 137 11.88 -8.16 3.89
N VAL A 138 10.95 -8.15 4.86
CA VAL A 138 10.29 -6.93 5.34
C VAL A 138 11.31 -5.85 5.68
N GLY A 139 11.03 -4.64 5.22
CA GLY A 139 11.82 -3.45 5.46
C GLY A 139 12.07 -2.64 4.18
N GLU A 140 11.75 -1.36 4.23
CA GLU A 140 11.91 -0.45 3.10
C GLU A 140 13.33 -0.48 2.50
N THR A 141 14.35 -0.56 3.37
CA THR A 141 15.74 -0.62 2.92
C THR A 141 16.01 -1.85 2.06
N ASN A 142 15.40 -3.00 2.36
CA ASN A 142 15.54 -4.23 1.59
C ASN A 142 14.87 -4.07 0.22
N VAL A 143 13.67 -3.47 0.20
CA VAL A 143 12.96 -3.13 -1.05
C VAL A 143 13.81 -2.21 -1.92
N VAL A 144 14.33 -1.12 -1.38
CA VAL A 144 15.16 -0.14 -2.12
C VAL A 144 16.44 -0.78 -2.68
N LYS A 145 17.14 -1.56 -1.89
CA LYS A 145 18.37 -2.26 -2.33
C LYS A 145 18.08 -3.19 -3.51
N GLU A 146 17.02 -3.98 -3.41
CA GLU A 146 16.67 -4.91 -4.49
C GLU A 146 16.17 -4.17 -5.73
N MET A 147 15.44 -3.05 -5.57
CA MET A 147 15.07 -2.19 -6.70
C MET A 147 16.30 -1.69 -7.46
N GLU A 148 17.39 -1.33 -6.77
CA GLU A 148 18.65 -0.92 -7.39
C GLU A 148 19.30 -2.07 -8.18
N ILE A 149 19.34 -3.27 -7.60
CA ILE A 149 19.91 -4.47 -8.23
C ILE A 149 19.14 -4.83 -9.50
N GLN A 150 17.81 -4.85 -9.41
CA GLN A 150 16.92 -5.23 -10.50
C GLN A 150 16.64 -4.11 -11.50
N LYS A 151 17.08 -2.89 -11.22
CA LYS A 151 16.75 -1.67 -11.97
C LYS A 151 15.23 -1.46 -12.07
N SER A 152 14.52 -1.80 -11.00
CA SER A 152 13.07 -1.59 -10.90
C SER A 152 12.76 -0.12 -10.64
N GLY A 153 11.79 0.43 -11.35
CA GLY A 153 11.32 1.80 -11.15
C GLY A 153 10.34 1.95 -10.00
N ILE A 154 9.75 0.85 -9.49
CA ILE A 154 8.75 0.88 -8.43
C ILE A 154 8.87 -0.32 -7.50
N GLY A 155 8.62 -0.08 -6.22
CA GLY A 155 8.52 -1.11 -5.19
C GLY A 155 7.71 -0.62 -3.99
N GLY A 156 7.49 -1.48 -3.02
CA GLY A 156 6.77 -1.13 -1.81
C GLY A 156 6.43 -2.32 -0.95
N GLU A 157 5.83 -2.05 0.20
CA GLU A 157 5.43 -3.05 1.17
C GLU A 157 3.90 -3.14 1.22
N GLY A 158 3.35 -4.30 0.98
CA GLY A 158 1.90 -4.53 1.05
C GLY A 158 1.30 -4.35 2.44
N SER A 159 2.12 -4.43 3.47
CA SER A 159 1.71 -4.20 4.86
C SER A 159 1.44 -2.73 5.20
N ASN A 160 1.97 -1.79 4.41
CA ASN A 160 1.85 -0.35 4.61
C ASN A 160 1.63 0.34 3.26
N GLY A 161 0.60 1.17 3.15
CA GLY A 161 0.39 1.99 1.96
C GLY A 161 1.51 3.01 1.80
N GLY A 162 2.09 3.07 0.61
CA GLY A 162 3.21 3.92 0.26
C GLY A 162 4.17 3.17 -0.66
N VAL A 163 4.51 3.76 -1.81
CA VAL A 163 5.43 3.16 -2.77
C VAL A 163 6.73 3.92 -2.85
N VAL A 164 7.78 3.20 -3.16
CA VAL A 164 9.07 3.76 -3.60
C VAL A 164 9.01 3.90 -5.11
N VAL A 165 9.28 5.08 -5.63
CA VAL A 165 9.39 5.33 -7.08
C VAL A 165 10.73 6.00 -7.37
N PHE A 166 11.62 5.30 -8.08
CA PHE A 166 12.92 5.86 -8.40
C PHE A 166 12.80 7.15 -9.27
N PRO A 167 13.69 8.14 -9.05
CA PRO A 167 14.94 8.06 -8.29
C PRO A 167 14.82 8.30 -6.77
N ILE A 168 13.63 8.49 -6.23
CA ILE A 168 13.43 8.64 -4.78
C ILE A 168 13.61 7.27 -4.12
N LYS A 169 14.38 7.21 -3.03
CA LYS A 169 14.78 5.97 -2.35
C LYS A 169 14.11 5.83 -0.98
N CYS A 170 12.88 6.29 -0.87
CA CYS A 170 12.03 6.10 0.30
C CYS A 170 10.57 5.97 -0.16
N ARG A 171 9.74 5.42 0.68
CA ARG A 171 8.29 5.42 0.47
C ARG A 171 7.78 6.85 0.40
N ASP A 172 6.74 7.04 -0.39
CA ASP A 172 6.11 8.33 -0.60
C ASP A 172 4.59 8.16 -0.75
N GLY A 173 3.86 8.41 0.34
CA GLY A 173 2.40 8.35 0.36
C GLY A 173 1.76 9.40 -0.54
N ILE A 174 2.40 10.56 -0.70
CA ILE A 174 1.89 11.64 -1.55
C ILE A 174 2.02 11.24 -3.03
N MET A 175 3.17 10.69 -3.43
CA MET A 175 3.36 10.14 -4.78
C MET A 175 2.40 8.98 -5.04
N THR A 176 2.19 8.11 -4.05
CA THR A 176 1.23 6.99 -4.13
C THR A 176 -0.18 7.49 -4.45
N MET A 177 -0.67 8.50 -3.72
CA MET A 177 -1.95 9.14 -3.97
C MET A 177 -2.00 9.75 -5.39
N ALA A 178 -0.94 10.42 -5.83
CA ALA A 178 -0.88 11.03 -7.15
C ALA A 178 -0.93 9.98 -8.28
N LEU A 179 -0.28 8.82 -8.12
CA LEU A 179 -0.38 7.71 -9.06
C LEU A 179 -1.80 7.16 -9.15
N ILE A 180 -2.50 7.04 -8.02
CA ILE A 180 -3.90 6.58 -7.99
C ILE A 180 -4.82 7.59 -8.68
N LEU A 181 -4.68 8.89 -8.41
CA LEU A 181 -5.42 9.95 -9.10
C LEU A 181 -5.15 9.93 -10.62
N LYS A 182 -3.90 9.72 -11.04
CA LYS A 182 -3.53 9.57 -12.44
C LYS A 182 -4.28 8.41 -13.10
N MET A 183 -4.28 7.24 -12.46
CA MET A 183 -4.97 6.06 -12.96
C MET A 183 -6.49 6.28 -13.06
N MET A 184 -7.11 6.87 -12.05
CA MET A 184 -8.53 7.22 -12.07
C MET A 184 -8.86 8.15 -13.24
N ALA A 185 -8.03 9.17 -13.49
CA ALA A 185 -8.21 10.08 -14.61
C ALA A 185 -8.02 9.42 -15.98
N GLN A 186 -7.18 8.39 -16.05
CA GLN A 186 -6.95 7.63 -17.29
C GLN A 186 -8.07 6.60 -17.57
N ARG A 187 -8.74 6.09 -16.53
CA ARG A 187 -9.66 4.95 -16.60
C ARG A 187 -11.10 5.28 -16.22
N SER A 188 -11.57 6.50 -16.47
CA SER A 188 -12.96 6.91 -16.19
C SER A 188 -13.31 7.38 -14.78
N GLY A 189 -12.34 7.61 -13.91
CA GLY A 189 -12.55 8.38 -12.68
C GLY A 189 -13.21 7.69 -11.50
N ASP A 190 -13.57 6.40 -11.61
CA ASP A 190 -14.24 5.66 -10.54
C ASP A 190 -13.33 4.56 -9.97
N LEU A 191 -12.89 4.77 -8.73
CA LEU A 191 -12.01 3.83 -8.03
C LEU A 191 -12.72 2.49 -7.74
N ILE A 192 -14.01 2.51 -7.45
CA ILE A 192 -14.80 1.29 -7.19
C ILE A 192 -14.86 0.42 -8.43
N SER A 193 -15.11 1.02 -9.60
CA SER A 193 -15.11 0.30 -10.89
C SER A 193 -13.74 -0.26 -11.25
N ILE A 194 -12.65 0.41 -10.87
CA ILE A 194 -11.29 -0.11 -11.06
C ILE A 194 -11.07 -1.33 -10.16
N LEU A 195 -11.38 -1.20 -8.88
CA LEU A 195 -11.21 -2.26 -7.88
C LEU A 195 -12.10 -3.49 -8.16
N SER A 196 -13.27 -3.32 -8.77
CA SER A 196 -14.14 -4.44 -9.13
C SER A 196 -13.51 -5.41 -10.13
N LYS A 197 -12.49 -4.98 -10.86
CA LYS A 197 -11.72 -5.78 -11.83
C LYS A 197 -10.50 -6.47 -11.21
N TYR A 198 -10.18 -6.15 -9.96
CA TYR A 198 -9.07 -6.75 -9.26
C TYR A 198 -9.51 -8.07 -8.60
N PRO A 199 -8.60 -9.04 -8.50
CA PRO A 199 -8.86 -10.25 -7.73
C PRO A 199 -9.12 -9.89 -6.26
N LYS A 200 -9.93 -10.69 -5.59
CA LYS A 200 -10.27 -10.48 -4.18
C LYS A 200 -9.40 -11.36 -3.31
N TYR A 201 -8.59 -10.73 -2.48
CA TYR A 201 -7.80 -11.38 -1.45
C TYR A 201 -8.23 -10.87 -0.07
N TYR A 202 -8.25 -11.77 0.88
CA TYR A 202 -8.54 -11.47 2.27
C TYR A 202 -7.27 -11.66 3.07
N SER A 203 -7.01 -10.76 4.00
CA SER A 203 -5.88 -10.88 4.92
C SER A 203 -6.32 -10.55 6.33
N ASP A 204 -5.77 -11.27 7.29
CA ASP A 204 -5.90 -10.97 8.70
C ASP A 204 -4.52 -10.91 9.34
N ARG A 205 -4.38 -10.15 10.39
CA ARG A 205 -3.11 -9.97 11.11
C ARG A 205 -3.34 -10.13 12.61
N VAL A 206 -2.65 -11.08 13.20
CA VAL A 206 -2.66 -11.30 14.64
C VAL A 206 -1.31 -10.90 15.24
N LYS A 207 -1.33 -10.09 16.30
CA LYS A 207 -0.14 -9.76 17.09
C LYS A 207 -0.14 -10.59 18.36
N VAL A 208 0.94 -11.33 18.59
CA VAL A 208 1.14 -12.12 19.81
C VAL A 208 2.35 -11.56 20.53
N ASN A 209 2.19 -11.29 21.83
CA ASN A 209 3.31 -10.87 22.66
C ASN A 209 4.16 -12.08 23.03
N CYS A 210 5.44 -12.05 22.66
CA CYS A 210 6.42 -13.09 23.00
C CYS A 210 7.82 -12.49 23.11
N SER A 211 8.72 -13.18 23.79
CA SER A 211 10.14 -12.80 23.85
C SER A 211 10.87 -13.16 22.55
N ALA A 212 12.06 -12.62 22.35
CA ALA A 212 12.87 -12.94 21.17
C ALA A 212 13.24 -14.44 21.10
N GLU A 213 13.51 -15.05 22.24
CA GLU A 213 13.82 -16.48 22.35
C GLU A 213 12.60 -17.33 21.97
N GLU A 214 11.40 -16.97 22.46
CA GLU A 214 10.14 -17.65 22.11
C GLU A 214 9.83 -17.55 20.62
N VAL A 215 10.12 -16.43 19.98
CA VAL A 215 9.93 -16.27 18.52
C VAL A 215 10.71 -17.32 17.75
N VAL A 216 11.98 -17.53 18.07
CA VAL A 216 12.82 -18.53 17.40
C VAL A 216 12.25 -19.95 17.61
N GLU A 217 11.87 -20.28 18.83
CA GLU A 217 11.27 -21.59 19.13
C GLU A 217 9.94 -21.83 18.40
N ILE A 218 9.08 -20.82 18.38
CA ILE A 218 7.78 -20.87 17.69
C ILE A 218 7.99 -21.02 16.16
N LYS A 219 8.90 -20.25 15.56
CA LYS A 219 9.22 -20.36 14.14
C LYS A 219 9.68 -21.78 13.78
N ASN A 220 10.61 -22.35 14.56
CA ASN A 220 11.10 -23.70 14.32
C ASN A 220 9.98 -24.75 14.41
N LYS A 221 9.11 -24.67 15.43
CA LYS A 221 7.97 -25.58 15.58
C LYS A 221 6.97 -25.46 14.42
N ILE A 222 6.68 -24.25 13.98
CA ILE A 222 5.80 -24.01 12.84
C ILE A 222 6.43 -24.60 11.57
N GLU A 223 7.70 -24.34 11.32
CA GLU A 223 8.41 -24.86 10.18
C GLU A 223 8.38 -26.40 10.13
N GLU A 224 8.77 -27.07 11.22
CA GLU A 224 8.74 -28.52 11.32
C GLU A 224 7.34 -29.10 11.09
N GLN A 225 6.32 -28.49 11.69
CA GLN A 225 4.93 -28.93 11.55
C GLN A 225 4.46 -28.90 10.09
N PHE A 226 4.76 -27.83 9.35
CA PHE A 226 4.30 -27.68 7.98
C PHE A 226 5.19 -28.41 6.96
N GLN A 227 6.48 -28.60 7.25
CA GLN A 227 7.35 -29.48 6.45
C GLN A 227 6.85 -30.92 6.44
N VAL A 228 6.42 -31.45 7.58
CA VAL A 228 5.82 -32.81 7.68
C VAL A 228 4.54 -32.93 6.85
N GLN A 229 3.81 -31.84 6.65
CA GLN A 229 2.62 -31.79 5.78
C GLN A 229 2.96 -31.64 4.29
N GLY A 230 4.24 -31.50 3.93
CA GLY A 230 4.67 -31.34 2.55
C GLY A 230 4.39 -29.97 1.92
N LEU A 231 4.11 -28.96 2.75
CA LEU A 231 3.87 -27.59 2.25
C LEU A 231 5.18 -26.89 1.88
N ALA A 232 5.10 -26.06 0.86
CA ALA A 232 6.23 -25.22 0.48
C ALA A 232 6.44 -24.10 1.48
N ILE A 233 7.68 -23.94 1.95
CA ILE A 233 8.10 -22.93 2.91
C ILE A 233 9.14 -22.03 2.26
N GLN A 234 8.88 -20.74 2.23
CA GLN A 234 9.80 -19.72 1.75
C GLN A 234 10.36 -18.94 2.94
N LYS A 235 11.66 -18.74 2.92
CA LYS A 235 12.38 -17.85 3.84
C LYS A 235 13.01 -16.73 3.03
N THR A 236 12.89 -15.51 3.53
CA THR A 236 13.54 -14.34 2.96
C THR A 236 14.47 -13.71 3.99
N GLY A 237 15.55 -13.11 3.52
CA GLY A 237 16.56 -12.53 4.41
C GLY A 237 17.44 -13.57 5.11
N ASP A 238 17.82 -13.25 6.33
CA ASP A 238 18.64 -14.10 7.20
C ASP A 238 17.78 -14.90 8.22
N ASP A 239 18.39 -15.43 9.26
CA ASP A 239 17.69 -16.20 10.30
C ASP A 239 16.64 -15.38 11.08
N THR A 240 16.68 -14.05 10.99
CA THR A 240 15.71 -13.14 11.63
C THR A 240 14.50 -12.86 10.74
N GLY A 241 14.59 -13.17 9.45
CA GLY A 241 13.55 -12.91 8.44
C GLY A 241 12.25 -13.68 8.65
N GLY A 242 11.25 -13.39 7.83
CA GLY A 242 9.94 -14.01 7.87
C GLY A 242 9.94 -15.49 7.48
N LEU A 243 8.90 -16.19 7.91
CA LEU A 243 8.60 -17.55 7.50
C LEU A 243 7.27 -17.55 6.74
N LYS A 244 7.28 -17.86 5.44
CA LYS A 244 6.08 -17.88 4.59
C LYS A 244 5.75 -19.31 4.20
N ILE A 245 4.62 -19.81 4.67
CA ILE A 245 4.10 -21.14 4.37
C ILE A 245 3.05 -20.99 3.28
N MET A 246 3.26 -21.61 2.13
CA MET A 246 2.42 -21.45 0.95
C MET A 246 1.44 -22.61 0.84
N PHE A 247 0.17 -22.28 0.56
CA PHE A 247 -0.89 -23.24 0.30
C PHE A 247 -1.23 -23.26 -1.21
N ASP A 248 -1.78 -24.37 -1.68
CA ASP A 248 -2.04 -24.59 -3.12
C ASP A 248 -3.08 -23.63 -3.73
N ASP A 249 -3.93 -23.02 -2.90
CA ASP A 249 -5.00 -22.11 -3.30
C ASP A 249 -4.55 -20.63 -3.43
N LYS A 250 -3.25 -20.38 -3.53
CA LYS A 250 -2.66 -19.03 -3.49
C LYS A 250 -2.92 -18.28 -2.19
N SER A 251 -3.03 -18.99 -1.09
CA SER A 251 -2.99 -18.41 0.24
C SER A 251 -1.67 -18.72 0.94
N TYR A 252 -1.36 -17.98 1.98
CA TYR A 252 -0.16 -18.21 2.78
C TYR A 252 -0.37 -17.77 4.23
N LEU A 253 0.41 -18.38 5.11
CA LEU A 253 0.67 -17.89 6.47
C LEU A 253 2.07 -17.28 6.48
N TRP A 254 2.19 -16.06 6.98
CA TRP A 254 3.48 -15.36 7.14
C TRP A 254 3.68 -14.93 8.59
#